data_1ad6fbb02294e562c9d9f8b1fc23d5d0
#
_entry.id   1ad6fbb02294e562c9d9f8b1fc23d5d0
#
_cell.length_a   1.000
_cell.length_b   1.000
_cell.length_c   1.000
_cell.angle_alpha   90.00
_cell.angle_beta   90.00
_cell.angle_gamma   90.00
#
_symmetry.space_group_name_H-M   'P 1'
#
loop_
_entity.id
_entity.type
_entity.pdbx_description
1 polymer ?
#
loop_
_entity_poly.entity_id
_entity_poly.type
_entity_poly.pdbx_seq_one_letter_code
_entity_poly.pdbx_strand_id
1 'polypeptide(L)'
;KVRVIDFGMISPRLIDPTDYPLSGKVGADLFGWPAVIGDVNLHGAKSIAVPGSVAGYGLAVENFCSKSWGELISPAVKLADRGHRKTWWTTLNVAAEAAVLGRYSQSKMDWLPGGLVPSVSANNEDTYLNLAKFAKTIKLLKENGPKYFYEGEFARNLVADVQEAGGKLSETDLKDYSAQIIDPLSVQRGDLIYNL
;
A
#
# COMPACT_ATOMS: atom_id res chain seq x y z
N LYS A 1 -7.18 28.70 -3.13
CA LYS A 1 -8.25 27.93 -2.49
C LYS A 1 -7.69 26.57 -2.07
N VAL A 2 -7.93 26.15 -0.82
CA VAL A 2 -7.56 24.82 -0.34
C VAL A 2 -8.54 23.80 -0.91
N ARG A 3 -8.04 22.62 -1.29
CA ARG A 3 -8.80 21.47 -1.74
C ARG A 3 -8.28 20.21 -1.04
N VAL A 4 -9.12 19.23 -0.88
CA VAL A 4 -8.76 17.90 -0.40
C VAL A 4 -8.91 16.90 -1.53
N ILE A 5 -7.96 16.01 -1.68
CA ILE A 5 -8.11 14.84 -2.55
C ILE A 5 -8.43 13.66 -1.64
N ASP A 6 -9.66 13.17 -1.72
CA ASP A 6 -10.09 11.98 -1.01
C ASP A 6 -9.78 10.74 -1.87
N PHE A 7 -8.90 9.90 -1.36
CA PHE A 7 -8.51 8.64 -1.97
C PHE A 7 -8.39 7.52 -0.93
N GLY A 8 -9.21 7.60 0.10
CA GLY A 8 -9.33 6.56 1.12
C GLY A 8 -9.61 5.20 0.48
N MET A 9 -9.02 4.15 1.03
CA MET A 9 -9.31 2.79 0.61
C MET A 9 -10.77 2.41 0.95
N ILE A 10 -11.38 1.58 0.13
CA ILE A 10 -12.73 1.05 0.36
C ILE A 10 -12.72 -0.47 0.45
N SER A 11 -13.71 -1.06 1.09
CA SER A 11 -13.86 -2.51 1.15
C SER A 11 -14.23 -3.09 -0.21
N PRO A 12 -13.69 -4.26 -0.60
CA PRO A 12 -14.21 -5.01 -1.73
C PRO A 12 -15.72 -5.31 -1.58
N ARG A 13 -16.47 -5.31 -2.68
CA ARG A 13 -17.93 -5.52 -2.65
C ARG A 13 -18.35 -6.91 -2.17
N LEU A 14 -17.49 -7.90 -2.38
CA LEU A 14 -17.75 -9.30 -2.03
C LEU A 14 -17.29 -9.66 -0.62
N ILE A 15 -16.95 -8.67 0.20
CA ILE A 15 -16.58 -8.93 1.59
C ILE A 15 -17.80 -9.43 2.38
N ASP A 16 -17.61 -10.51 3.13
CA ASP A 16 -18.65 -11.07 3.99
C ASP A 16 -18.15 -11.08 5.45
N PRO A 17 -18.90 -10.50 6.40
CA PRO A 17 -18.52 -10.53 7.81
C PRO A 17 -18.28 -11.95 8.37
N THR A 18 -18.89 -12.98 7.79
CA THR A 18 -18.68 -14.39 8.18
C THR A 18 -17.29 -14.91 7.83
N ASP A 19 -16.56 -14.24 6.92
CA ASP A 19 -15.15 -14.52 6.61
C ASP A 19 -14.20 -14.13 7.76
N TYR A 20 -14.70 -13.37 8.76
CA TYR A 20 -13.95 -12.80 9.88
C TYR A 20 -14.50 -13.23 11.25
N PRO A 21 -14.52 -14.52 11.57
CA PRO A 21 -15.08 -14.99 12.82
C PRO A 21 -14.31 -14.47 14.02
N LEU A 22 -15.04 -13.97 15.01
CA LEU A 22 -14.44 -13.43 16.24
C LEU A 22 -13.85 -14.55 17.10
N SER A 23 -12.68 -14.30 17.67
CA SER A 23 -11.98 -15.26 18.55
C SER A 23 -12.49 -15.28 19.98
N GLY A 24 -13.36 -14.33 20.36
CA GLY A 24 -13.76 -14.09 21.73
C GLY A 24 -12.71 -13.37 22.59
N LYS A 25 -11.57 -12.98 22.00
CA LYS A 25 -10.50 -12.21 22.64
C LYS A 25 -10.53 -10.76 22.20
N VAL A 26 -9.84 -9.91 22.96
CA VAL A 26 -9.56 -8.52 22.57
C VAL A 26 -8.24 -8.51 21.78
N GLY A 27 -8.18 -7.75 20.71
CA GLY A 27 -6.95 -7.54 19.94
C GLY A 27 -5.90 -6.77 20.71
N ALA A 28 -4.65 -6.92 20.30
CA ALA A 28 -3.50 -6.22 20.91
C ALA A 28 -3.32 -4.79 20.37
N ASP A 29 -4.33 -4.23 19.67
CA ASP A 29 -4.30 -2.88 19.15
C ASP A 29 -4.60 -1.82 20.25
N LEU A 30 -4.38 -0.54 19.89
CA LEU A 30 -4.61 0.59 20.80
C LEU A 30 -6.10 0.78 21.21
N PHE A 31 -7.03 0.21 20.46
CA PHE A 31 -8.48 0.46 20.63
C PHE A 31 -9.21 -0.71 21.30
N GLY A 32 -8.54 -1.83 21.51
CA GLY A 32 -9.14 -3.02 22.11
C GLY A 32 -10.28 -3.63 21.28
N TRP A 33 -10.17 -3.59 19.95
CA TRP A 33 -11.14 -4.20 19.05
C TRP A 33 -11.22 -5.72 19.25
N PRO A 34 -12.40 -6.33 19.02
CA PRO A 34 -12.51 -7.78 19.04
C PRO A 34 -11.55 -8.43 18.06
N ALA A 35 -10.75 -9.40 18.54
CA ALA A 35 -9.81 -10.11 17.69
C ALA A 35 -10.52 -11.12 16.77
N VAL A 36 -10.06 -11.22 15.53
CA VAL A 36 -10.51 -12.20 14.54
C VAL A 36 -9.63 -13.45 14.59
N ILE A 37 -10.21 -14.62 14.35
CA ILE A 37 -9.47 -15.88 14.32
C ILE A 37 -8.41 -15.82 13.20
N GLY A 38 -7.16 -16.09 13.54
CA GLY A 38 -6.02 -16.10 12.61
C GLY A 38 -5.58 -14.74 12.10
N ASP A 39 -6.10 -13.64 12.66
CA ASP A 39 -5.79 -12.27 12.30
C ASP A 39 -5.99 -11.97 10.79
N VAL A 40 -6.93 -12.68 10.15
CA VAL A 40 -7.17 -12.59 8.69
C VAL A 40 -7.70 -11.22 8.24
N ASN A 41 -8.18 -10.40 9.16
CA ASN A 41 -8.54 -9.00 8.94
C ASN A 41 -7.34 -8.05 8.97
N LEU A 42 -6.20 -8.49 9.51
CA LEU A 42 -4.97 -7.69 9.63
C LEU A 42 -3.92 -8.12 8.61
N HIS A 43 -3.87 -9.41 8.27
CA HIS A 43 -2.80 -9.99 7.45
C HIS A 43 -3.33 -10.89 6.36
N GLY A 44 -2.65 -10.87 5.20
CA GLY A 44 -2.94 -11.73 4.06
C GLY A 44 -4.03 -11.19 3.14
N ALA A 45 -4.48 -12.02 2.22
CA ALA A 45 -5.34 -11.61 1.11
C ALA A 45 -6.73 -11.11 1.54
N LYS A 46 -7.27 -11.61 2.66
CA LYS A 46 -8.55 -11.16 3.20
C LYS A 46 -8.52 -9.76 3.81
N SER A 47 -7.32 -9.26 4.20
CA SER A 47 -7.17 -7.91 4.74
C SER A 47 -7.01 -6.83 3.66
N ILE A 48 -6.97 -7.21 2.39
CA ILE A 48 -6.72 -6.27 1.28
C ILE A 48 -8.00 -5.51 0.95
N ALA A 49 -7.92 -4.18 1.09
CA ALA A 49 -8.92 -3.24 0.62
C ALA A 49 -8.63 -2.80 -0.83
N VAL A 50 -9.59 -2.14 -1.49
CA VAL A 50 -9.38 -1.52 -2.80
C VAL A 50 -8.41 -0.35 -2.65
N PRO A 51 -7.22 -0.37 -3.29
CA PRO A 51 -6.18 0.64 -3.08
C PRO A 51 -6.53 1.96 -3.75
N GLY A 52 -6.41 3.08 -3.03
CA GLY A 52 -6.75 4.41 -3.55
C GLY A 52 -5.56 5.28 -3.95
N SER A 53 -4.35 4.99 -3.46
CA SER A 53 -3.22 5.91 -3.55
C SER A 53 -2.82 6.29 -4.99
N VAL A 54 -2.81 5.33 -5.92
CA VAL A 54 -2.41 5.60 -7.31
C VAL A 54 -3.43 6.52 -8.00
N ALA A 55 -4.74 6.32 -7.74
CA ALA A 55 -5.79 7.19 -8.26
C ALA A 55 -5.68 8.61 -7.67
N GLY A 56 -5.46 8.72 -6.35
CA GLY A 56 -5.27 10.01 -5.69
C GLY A 56 -4.07 10.78 -6.21
N TYR A 57 -2.93 10.13 -6.39
CA TYR A 57 -1.75 10.76 -6.98
C TYR A 57 -1.98 11.13 -8.45
N GLY A 58 -2.65 10.27 -9.23
CA GLY A 58 -3.03 10.58 -10.60
C GLY A 58 -3.89 11.84 -10.68
N LEU A 59 -4.93 11.92 -9.85
CA LEU A 59 -5.83 13.07 -9.77
C LEU A 59 -5.08 14.35 -9.33
N ALA A 60 -4.13 14.24 -8.38
CA ALA A 60 -3.29 15.35 -7.96
C ALA A 60 -2.41 15.87 -9.10
N VAL A 61 -1.80 14.97 -9.86
CA VAL A 61 -0.93 15.32 -10.98
C VAL A 61 -1.73 16.00 -12.08
N GLU A 62 -2.88 15.47 -12.43
CA GLU A 62 -3.74 15.99 -13.49
C GLU A 62 -4.25 17.43 -13.18
N ASN A 63 -4.60 17.71 -11.93
CA ASN A 63 -5.28 18.95 -11.57
C ASN A 63 -4.37 20.02 -10.96
N PHE A 64 -3.24 19.66 -10.36
CA PHE A 64 -2.44 20.58 -9.55
C PHE A 64 -0.95 20.61 -9.88
N CYS A 65 -0.47 19.73 -10.74
CA CYS A 65 0.96 19.67 -11.06
C CYS A 65 1.27 20.29 -12.42
N SER A 66 2.43 20.92 -12.53
CA SER A 66 2.96 21.46 -13.80
C SER A 66 3.80 20.43 -14.57
N LYS A 67 4.16 19.31 -13.93
CA LYS A 67 4.93 18.21 -14.53
C LYS A 67 4.03 17.03 -14.81
N SER A 68 4.39 16.26 -15.83
CA SER A 68 3.70 15.03 -16.20
C SER A 68 3.88 13.92 -15.13
N TRP A 69 2.97 12.97 -15.14
CA TRP A 69 3.04 11.75 -14.33
C TRP A 69 4.39 11.04 -14.48
N GLY A 70 4.84 10.84 -15.72
CA GLY A 70 6.10 10.15 -16.02
C GLY A 70 7.33 10.87 -15.47
N GLU A 71 7.35 12.22 -15.49
CA GLU A 71 8.42 13.02 -14.89
C GLU A 71 8.45 12.88 -13.38
N LEU A 72 7.27 12.95 -12.72
CA LEU A 72 7.15 12.90 -11.26
C LEU A 72 7.46 11.51 -10.70
N ILE A 73 7.15 10.44 -11.42
CA ILE A 73 7.46 9.06 -10.99
C ILE A 73 8.91 8.65 -11.29
N SER A 74 9.59 9.33 -12.21
CA SER A 74 10.96 8.96 -12.61
C SER A 74 11.97 8.83 -11.44
N PRO A 75 11.97 9.69 -10.41
CA PRO A 75 12.83 9.49 -9.25
C PRO A 75 12.50 8.22 -8.46
N ALA A 76 11.21 7.88 -8.33
CA ALA A 76 10.78 6.66 -7.64
C ALA A 76 11.25 5.39 -8.37
N VAL A 77 11.23 5.39 -9.72
CA VAL A 77 11.80 4.31 -10.52
C VAL A 77 13.28 4.11 -10.21
N LYS A 78 14.07 5.19 -10.19
CA LYS A 78 15.50 5.12 -9.88
C LYS A 78 15.78 4.56 -8.48
N LEU A 79 14.96 4.96 -7.50
CA LEU A 79 15.07 4.46 -6.13
C LEU A 79 14.70 2.96 -6.05
N ALA A 80 13.63 2.56 -6.72
CA ALA A 80 13.20 1.16 -6.76
C ALA A 80 14.23 0.26 -7.47
N ASP A 81 14.84 0.72 -8.57
CA ASP A 81 15.91 0.00 -9.27
C ASP A 81 17.14 -0.21 -8.39
N ARG A 82 17.50 0.77 -7.59
CA ARG A 82 18.61 0.66 -6.64
C ARG A 82 18.28 -0.31 -5.50
N GLY A 83 17.02 -0.47 -5.18
CA GLY A 83 16.53 -1.21 -4.02
C GLY A 83 16.34 -0.34 -2.78
N HIS A 84 15.78 -0.95 -1.74
CA HIS A 84 15.55 -0.28 -0.46
C HIS A 84 16.83 -0.27 0.39
N ARG A 85 17.32 0.93 0.73
CA ARG A 85 18.51 1.10 1.56
C ARG A 85 18.24 0.53 2.96
N LYS A 86 19.10 -0.37 3.41
CA LYS A 86 19.04 -0.90 4.78
C LYS A 86 19.52 0.17 5.77
N THR A 87 18.68 0.48 6.73
CA THR A 87 18.97 1.41 7.82
C THR A 87 18.63 0.71 9.14
N TRP A 88 19.05 1.29 10.27
CA TRP A 88 18.65 0.79 11.59
C TRP A 88 17.11 0.74 11.72
N TRP A 89 16.42 1.71 11.11
CA TRP A 89 14.95 1.77 11.10
C TRP A 89 14.35 0.61 10.29
N THR A 90 14.92 0.31 9.13
CA THR A 90 14.54 -0.86 8.33
C THR A 90 14.70 -2.15 9.14
N THR A 91 15.87 -2.32 9.79
CA THR A 91 16.14 -3.49 10.64
C THR A 91 15.12 -3.62 11.76
N LEU A 92 14.83 -2.53 12.48
CA LEU A 92 13.87 -2.53 13.58
C LEU A 92 12.46 -2.92 13.14
N ASN A 93 11.95 -2.31 12.06
CA ASN A 93 10.61 -2.61 11.57
C ASN A 93 10.49 -4.03 11.02
N VAL A 94 11.48 -4.48 10.25
CA VAL A 94 11.49 -5.87 9.75
C VAL A 94 11.60 -6.87 10.90
N ALA A 95 12.37 -6.57 11.95
CA ALA A 95 12.48 -7.42 13.14
C ALA A 95 11.13 -7.54 13.87
N ALA A 96 10.43 -6.42 14.06
CA ALA A 96 9.13 -6.40 14.72
C ALA A 96 8.09 -7.26 13.96
N GLU A 97 8.14 -7.25 12.63
CA GLU A 97 7.17 -7.94 11.77
C GLU A 97 7.69 -9.27 11.19
N ALA A 98 8.86 -9.74 11.61
CA ALA A 98 9.53 -10.90 11.00
C ALA A 98 8.66 -12.18 11.02
N ALA A 99 7.90 -12.40 12.09
CA ALA A 99 7.02 -13.55 12.21
C ALA A 99 5.86 -13.50 11.19
N VAL A 100 5.32 -12.32 10.91
CA VAL A 100 4.25 -12.11 9.92
C VAL A 100 4.82 -12.19 8.50
N LEU A 101 5.91 -11.49 8.23
CA LEU A 101 6.61 -11.53 6.93
C LEU A 101 7.02 -12.95 6.54
N GLY A 102 7.45 -13.75 7.52
CA GLY A 102 7.83 -15.14 7.32
C GLY A 102 6.71 -16.09 6.93
N ARG A 103 5.43 -15.71 7.12
CA ARG A 103 4.26 -16.52 6.73
C ARG A 103 4.04 -16.54 5.22
N TYR A 104 4.50 -15.52 4.50
CA TYR A 104 4.26 -15.33 3.07
C TYR A 104 5.56 -15.46 2.29
N SER A 105 5.61 -16.39 1.35
CA SER A 105 6.82 -16.74 0.61
C SER A 105 7.49 -15.54 -0.07
N GLN A 106 6.70 -14.68 -0.72
CA GLN A 106 7.24 -13.51 -1.39
C GLN A 106 7.76 -12.46 -0.39
N SER A 107 7.00 -12.17 0.66
CA SER A 107 7.44 -11.23 1.72
C SER A 107 8.72 -11.72 2.39
N LYS A 108 8.82 -13.03 2.64
CA LYS A 108 10.02 -13.65 3.19
C LYS A 108 11.23 -13.47 2.26
N MET A 109 11.07 -13.68 0.95
CA MET A 109 12.16 -13.48 -0.02
C MET A 109 12.62 -12.02 -0.08
N ASP A 110 11.69 -11.08 -0.08
CA ASP A 110 11.99 -9.67 -0.28
C ASP A 110 12.55 -9.00 1.00
N TRP A 111 12.02 -9.37 2.18
CA TRP A 111 12.30 -8.68 3.43
C TRP A 111 13.15 -9.46 4.43
N LEU A 112 13.25 -10.79 4.28
CA LEU A 112 14.03 -11.67 5.13
C LEU A 112 15.04 -12.49 4.28
N PRO A 113 16.00 -11.83 3.61
CA PRO A 113 16.97 -12.52 2.75
C PRO A 113 17.74 -13.58 3.53
N GLY A 114 17.75 -14.81 3.01
CA GLY A 114 18.35 -15.95 3.73
C GLY A 114 17.58 -16.36 4.99
N GLY A 115 16.35 -15.86 5.20
CA GLY A 115 15.53 -16.13 6.40
C GLY A 115 15.91 -15.27 7.61
N LEU A 116 16.76 -14.27 7.43
CA LEU A 116 17.28 -13.41 8.50
C LEU A 116 16.77 -11.98 8.37
N VAL A 117 16.64 -11.30 9.52
CA VAL A 117 16.38 -9.87 9.55
C VAL A 117 17.55 -9.12 8.90
N PRO A 118 17.30 -8.23 7.93
CA PRO A 118 18.36 -7.48 7.28
C PRO A 118 19.06 -6.56 8.28
N SER A 119 20.37 -6.62 8.33
CA SER A 119 21.20 -5.75 9.17
C SER A 119 21.90 -4.67 8.35
N VAL A 120 22.24 -3.57 8.98
CA VAL A 120 23.16 -2.58 8.42
C VAL A 120 24.60 -3.12 8.44
N SER A 121 25.41 -2.66 7.48
CA SER A 121 26.83 -3.02 7.45
C SER A 121 27.56 -2.41 8.65
N ALA A 122 28.41 -3.19 9.31
CA ALA A 122 29.29 -2.70 10.38
C ALA A 122 30.32 -1.66 9.88
N ASN A 123 30.63 -1.70 8.59
CA ASN A 123 31.61 -0.79 7.94
C ASN A 123 30.97 0.50 7.40
N ASN A 124 29.73 0.83 7.77
CA ASN A 124 28.99 1.99 7.25
C ASN A 124 28.78 2.00 5.72
N GLU A 125 28.98 0.87 5.05
CA GLU A 125 28.67 0.76 3.63
C GLU A 125 27.16 0.70 3.41
N ASP A 126 26.69 1.42 2.39
CA ASP A 126 25.30 1.37 1.97
C ASP A 126 24.97 -0.01 1.42
N THR A 127 24.05 -0.68 2.08
CA THR A 127 23.54 -1.99 1.63
C THR A 127 22.05 -1.89 1.33
N TYR A 128 21.58 -2.67 0.35
CA TYR A 128 20.23 -2.56 -0.20
C TYR A 128 19.51 -3.91 -0.20
N LEU A 129 18.20 -3.88 0.02
CA LEU A 129 17.30 -4.98 -0.28
C LEU A 129 16.89 -4.89 -1.75
N ASN A 130 16.88 -6.02 -2.42
CA ASN A 130 16.48 -6.07 -3.82
C ASN A 130 14.95 -6.00 -3.93
N LEU A 131 14.44 -5.02 -4.66
CA LEU A 131 13.02 -4.82 -4.93
C LEU A 131 12.72 -4.87 -6.44
N ALA A 132 13.38 -5.76 -7.18
CA ALA A 132 13.29 -5.80 -8.64
C ALA A 132 11.85 -5.95 -9.18
N LYS A 133 10.99 -6.74 -8.52
CA LYS A 133 9.58 -6.88 -8.91
C LYS A 133 8.83 -5.57 -8.73
N PHE A 134 9.04 -4.89 -7.61
CA PHE A 134 8.46 -3.57 -7.33
C PHE A 134 8.95 -2.54 -8.34
N ALA A 135 10.26 -2.52 -8.65
CA ALA A 135 10.83 -1.65 -9.66
C ALA A 135 10.19 -1.83 -11.05
N LYS A 136 9.95 -3.09 -11.45
CA LYS A 136 9.23 -3.40 -12.71
C LYS A 136 7.81 -2.80 -12.70
N THR A 137 7.08 -2.96 -11.60
CA THR A 137 5.73 -2.41 -11.46
C THR A 137 5.72 -0.89 -11.56
N ILE A 138 6.63 -0.19 -10.85
CA ILE A 138 6.72 1.27 -10.93
C ILE A 138 7.11 1.77 -12.32
N LYS A 139 7.95 1.04 -13.06
CA LYS A 139 8.25 1.35 -14.47
C LYS A 139 7.01 1.27 -15.35
N LEU A 140 6.25 0.19 -15.22
CA LEU A 140 5.00 0.02 -15.98
C LEU A 140 3.97 1.10 -15.64
N LEU A 141 3.84 1.47 -14.37
CA LEU A 141 2.99 2.60 -13.95
C LEU A 141 3.48 3.93 -14.51
N LYS A 142 4.79 4.16 -14.58
CA LYS A 142 5.34 5.36 -15.21
C LYS A 142 4.98 5.45 -16.68
N GLU A 143 5.08 4.35 -17.42
CA GLU A 143 4.87 4.28 -18.86
C GLU A 143 3.39 4.36 -19.25
N ASN A 144 2.52 3.69 -18.49
CA ASN A 144 1.12 3.50 -18.84
C ASN A 144 0.16 4.42 -18.06
N GLY A 145 0.67 5.18 -17.08
CA GLY A 145 -0.13 6.10 -16.27
C GLY A 145 -0.90 5.42 -15.14
N PRO A 146 -1.62 6.23 -14.31
CA PRO A 146 -2.32 5.74 -13.12
C PRO A 146 -3.41 4.70 -13.42
N LYS A 147 -4.09 4.82 -14.56
CA LYS A 147 -5.16 3.88 -14.96
C LYS A 147 -4.69 2.45 -15.10
N TYR A 148 -3.43 2.21 -15.42
CA TYR A 148 -2.85 0.88 -15.54
C TYR A 148 -2.94 0.05 -14.25
N PHE A 149 -2.96 0.73 -13.10
CA PHE A 149 -3.14 0.07 -11.81
C PHE A 149 -4.55 -0.50 -11.62
N TYR A 150 -5.56 0.17 -12.19
CA TYR A 150 -6.97 -0.15 -11.99
C TYR A 150 -7.58 -0.93 -13.17
N GLU A 151 -6.93 -0.85 -14.32
CA GLU A 151 -7.40 -1.49 -15.55
C GLU A 151 -6.21 -2.14 -16.28
N GLY A 152 -6.43 -3.23 -16.98
CA GLY A 152 -5.39 -3.87 -17.77
C GLY A 152 -4.69 -5.05 -17.08
N GLU A 153 -3.47 -5.36 -17.52
CA GLU A 153 -2.74 -6.57 -17.09
C GLU A 153 -2.39 -6.56 -15.61
N PHE A 154 -1.93 -5.41 -15.08
CA PHE A 154 -1.58 -5.31 -13.67
C PHE A 154 -2.80 -5.57 -12.77
N ALA A 155 -3.94 -4.95 -13.08
CA ALA A 155 -5.18 -5.13 -12.33
C ALA A 155 -5.62 -6.60 -12.31
N ARG A 156 -5.61 -7.27 -13.47
CA ARG A 156 -5.95 -8.70 -13.57
C ARG A 156 -5.02 -9.57 -12.74
N ASN A 157 -3.72 -9.35 -12.83
CA ASN A 157 -2.73 -10.13 -12.08
C ASN A 157 -2.89 -9.90 -10.57
N LEU A 158 -3.08 -8.65 -10.12
CA LEU A 158 -3.34 -8.33 -8.73
C LEU A 158 -4.59 -9.04 -8.20
N VAL A 159 -5.68 -8.99 -8.95
CA VAL A 159 -6.94 -9.66 -8.58
C VAL A 159 -6.77 -11.18 -8.53
N ALA A 160 -6.09 -11.76 -9.53
CA ALA A 160 -5.82 -13.20 -9.56
C ALA A 160 -5.02 -13.66 -8.33
N ASP A 161 -3.92 -12.96 -8.01
CA ASP A 161 -3.07 -13.27 -6.85
C ASP A 161 -3.86 -13.18 -5.53
N VAL A 162 -4.69 -12.12 -5.39
CA VAL A 162 -5.52 -11.92 -4.19
C VAL A 162 -6.58 -12.99 -4.05
N GLN A 163 -7.27 -13.36 -5.14
CA GLN A 163 -8.31 -14.36 -5.13
C GLN A 163 -7.75 -15.78 -4.93
N GLU A 164 -6.61 -16.12 -5.55
CA GLU A 164 -5.91 -17.37 -5.31
C GLU A 164 -5.54 -17.56 -3.84
N ALA A 165 -5.16 -16.47 -3.17
CA ALA A 165 -4.89 -16.46 -1.74
C ALA A 165 -6.14 -16.35 -0.84
N GLY A 166 -7.35 -16.42 -1.39
CA GLY A 166 -8.63 -16.41 -0.67
C GLY A 166 -9.19 -15.03 -0.33
N GLY A 167 -8.65 -13.95 -0.93
CA GLY A 167 -9.17 -12.60 -0.80
C GLY A 167 -10.38 -12.32 -1.69
N LYS A 168 -10.98 -11.14 -1.53
CA LYS A 168 -12.28 -10.78 -2.16
C LYS A 168 -12.18 -9.65 -3.19
N LEU A 169 -11.00 -9.12 -3.45
CA LEU A 169 -10.80 -8.06 -4.45
C LEU A 169 -11.20 -8.55 -5.84
N SER A 170 -11.93 -7.72 -6.59
CA SER A 170 -12.35 -8.01 -7.96
C SER A 170 -11.87 -6.94 -8.95
N GLU A 171 -11.82 -7.27 -10.24
CA GLU A 171 -11.53 -6.29 -11.29
C GLU A 171 -12.55 -5.15 -11.30
N THR A 172 -13.81 -5.44 -10.98
CA THR A 172 -14.87 -4.43 -10.88
C THR A 172 -14.61 -3.46 -9.74
N ASP A 173 -14.11 -3.93 -8.58
CA ASP A 173 -13.75 -3.07 -7.46
C ASP A 173 -12.64 -2.08 -7.85
N LEU A 174 -11.62 -2.56 -8.57
CA LEU A 174 -10.55 -1.70 -9.06
C LEU A 174 -11.07 -0.70 -10.10
N LYS A 175 -11.78 -1.17 -11.12
CA LYS A 175 -12.27 -0.34 -12.22
C LYS A 175 -13.21 0.77 -11.77
N ASP A 176 -14.07 0.49 -10.80
CA ASP A 176 -15.06 1.43 -10.31
C ASP A 176 -14.52 2.38 -9.23
N TYR A 177 -13.28 2.16 -8.79
CA TYR A 177 -12.65 3.04 -7.82
C TYR A 177 -12.29 4.39 -8.44
N SER A 178 -12.63 5.49 -7.76
CA SER A 178 -12.24 6.84 -8.15
C SER A 178 -11.89 7.68 -6.93
N ALA A 179 -10.78 8.41 -7.02
CA ALA A 179 -10.46 9.47 -6.08
C ALA A 179 -11.30 10.72 -6.37
N GLN A 180 -11.55 11.56 -5.37
CA GLN A 180 -12.41 12.74 -5.49
C GLN A 180 -11.69 13.99 -5.01
N ILE A 181 -11.99 15.14 -5.66
CA ILE A 181 -11.58 16.45 -5.17
C ILE A 181 -12.77 17.05 -4.43
N ILE A 182 -12.61 17.30 -3.15
CA ILE A 182 -13.64 17.85 -2.28
C ILE A 182 -13.19 19.14 -1.62
N ASP A 183 -14.14 19.93 -1.11
CA ASP A 183 -13.82 21.07 -0.25
C ASP A 183 -13.42 20.56 1.14
N PRO A 184 -12.41 21.18 1.78
CA PRO A 184 -12.01 20.82 3.11
C PRO A 184 -13.11 21.15 4.13
N LEU A 185 -13.15 20.37 5.21
CA LEU A 185 -13.85 20.80 6.40
C LEU A 185 -13.09 21.98 7.01
N SER A 186 -13.73 23.15 7.08
CA SER A 186 -13.07 24.37 7.51
C SER A 186 -13.70 24.91 8.79
N VAL A 187 -12.84 25.26 9.77
CA VAL A 187 -13.26 25.87 11.04
C VAL A 187 -12.48 27.16 11.22
N GLN A 188 -13.20 28.26 11.46
CA GLN A 188 -12.58 29.55 11.78
C GLN A 188 -12.48 29.73 13.30
N ARG A 189 -11.31 30.16 13.76
CA ARG A 189 -11.07 30.54 15.16
C ARG A 189 -10.26 31.82 15.19
N GLY A 190 -10.94 32.94 15.52
CA GLY A 190 -10.37 34.29 15.39
C GLY A 190 -9.99 34.59 13.93
N ASP A 191 -8.77 35.01 13.68
CA ASP A 191 -8.25 35.29 12.33
C ASP A 191 -7.69 34.09 11.60
N LEU A 192 -7.73 32.89 12.21
CA LEU A 192 -7.18 31.66 11.66
C LEU A 192 -8.32 30.79 11.07
N ILE A 193 -8.04 30.21 9.91
CA ILE A 193 -8.90 29.20 9.28
C ILE A 193 -8.14 27.88 9.28
N TYR A 194 -8.70 26.88 9.93
CA TYR A 194 -8.21 25.50 9.93
C TYR A 194 -8.93 24.71 8.86
N ASN A 195 -8.19 24.12 7.93
CA ASN A 195 -8.70 23.23 6.90
C ASN A 195 -8.26 21.78 7.23
N LEU A 196 -9.24 20.90 7.34
CA LEU A 196 -9.09 19.49 7.71
C LEU A 196 -9.53 18.58 6.56
#